data_430c802cb17ef886fd9fac2f303ad466
#
_entry.id   430c802cb17ef886fd9fac2f303ad466
#
_cell.length_a   1.000
_cell.length_b   1.000
_cell.length_c   1.000
_cell.angle_alpha   90.00
_cell.angle_beta   90.00
_cell.angle_gamma   90.00
#
_symmetry.space_group_name_H-M   'P 1'
#
loop_
_entity.id
_entity.type
_entity.pdbx_description
1 polymer ?
#
loop_
_entity_poly.entity_id
_entity_poly.type
_entity_poly.pdbx_seq_one_letter_code
_entity_poly.pdbx_strand_id
1 'polypeptide(L)'
;MTEPQAGRPRIRDAEERDVPAILAIHNNAVAETTAIWDSEPVDLDDRLRWWRDRVASGYPVLVAEIDGELAGYASYAQWRPKSGYRHCVENSVYVAERFQRRGAATALLTTLMARAEESGRVHTVIAAIETSNKTSILLHEKFGFRIVGQLPEVGHKFGGWMDLTLMQRTLPGPIAPGVESSQ
;
A
#
# COMPACT_ATOMS: atom_id res chain seq x y z
N MET A 1 30.30 -8.97 -7.49
CA MET A 1 29.40 -9.34 -6.38
C MET A 1 29.45 -8.21 -5.38
N THR A 2 28.44 -7.34 -5.37
CA THR A 2 28.39 -6.21 -4.43
C THR A 2 27.86 -6.76 -3.10
N GLU A 3 28.63 -6.67 -2.03
CA GLU A 3 28.21 -7.03 -0.69
C GLU A 3 26.92 -6.27 -0.32
N PRO A 4 25.93 -6.91 0.31
CA PRO A 4 24.74 -6.22 0.79
C PRO A 4 25.18 -5.19 1.82
N GLN A 5 24.97 -3.90 1.53
CA GLN A 5 25.20 -2.84 2.50
C GLN A 5 24.27 -3.05 3.70
N ALA A 6 24.84 -3.42 4.84
CA ALA A 6 24.13 -3.63 6.09
C ALA A 6 23.20 -2.43 6.39
N GLY A 7 21.94 -2.71 6.72
CA GLY A 7 20.96 -1.70 7.13
C GLY A 7 20.14 -1.03 6.04
N ARG A 8 20.40 -1.27 4.75
CA ARG A 8 19.55 -0.74 3.67
C ARG A 8 18.39 -1.68 3.33
N PRO A 9 17.15 -1.16 3.10
CA PRO A 9 16.03 -1.98 2.67
C PRO A 9 16.29 -2.60 1.30
N ARG A 10 16.11 -3.92 1.19
CA ARG A 10 16.03 -4.65 -0.08
C ARG A 10 14.57 -4.92 -0.39
N ILE A 11 14.10 -4.51 -1.57
CA ILE A 11 12.72 -4.73 -2.00
C ILE A 11 12.65 -5.89 -2.98
N ARG A 12 11.68 -6.76 -2.80
CA ARG A 12 11.34 -7.86 -3.71
C ARG A 12 9.85 -8.16 -3.70
N ASP A 13 9.40 -8.95 -4.67
CA ASP A 13 8.05 -9.50 -4.63
C ASP A 13 7.91 -10.46 -3.44
N ALA A 14 6.73 -10.46 -2.83
CA ALA A 14 6.40 -11.37 -1.74
C ALA A 14 6.14 -12.78 -2.27
N GLU A 15 6.66 -13.76 -1.57
CA GLU A 15 6.36 -15.18 -1.77
C GLU A 15 5.39 -15.67 -0.69
N GLU A 16 4.77 -16.85 -0.90
CA GLU A 16 3.82 -17.41 0.06
C GLU A 16 4.45 -17.58 1.47
N ARG A 17 5.74 -17.91 1.54
CA ARG A 17 6.49 -18.01 2.80
C ARG A 17 6.59 -16.70 3.59
N ASP A 18 6.36 -15.55 2.96
CA ASP A 18 6.42 -14.24 3.61
C ASP A 18 5.09 -13.89 4.30
N VAL A 19 4.01 -14.58 3.92
CA VAL A 19 2.65 -14.24 4.40
C VAL A 19 2.52 -14.27 5.93
N PRO A 20 3.14 -15.20 6.68
CA PRO A 20 3.12 -15.14 8.14
C PRO A 20 3.75 -13.86 8.72
N ALA A 21 4.83 -13.36 8.13
CA ALA A 21 5.47 -12.13 8.57
C ALA A 21 4.63 -10.88 8.17
N ILE A 22 4.03 -10.90 6.98
CA ILE A 22 3.06 -9.89 6.53
C ILE A 22 1.86 -9.86 7.49
N LEU A 23 1.34 -11.02 7.89
CA LEU A 23 0.25 -11.15 8.86
C LEU A 23 0.61 -10.51 10.20
N ALA A 24 1.81 -10.77 10.71
CA ALA A 24 2.26 -10.20 11.97
C ALA A 24 2.30 -8.66 11.92
N ILE A 25 2.81 -8.07 10.84
CA ILE A 25 2.83 -6.61 10.63
C ILE A 25 1.40 -6.07 10.51
N HIS A 26 0.54 -6.74 9.75
CA HIS A 26 -0.86 -6.35 9.57
C HIS A 26 -1.61 -6.34 10.90
N ASN A 27 -1.56 -7.43 11.65
CA ASN A 27 -2.28 -7.56 12.91
C ASN A 27 -1.75 -6.62 13.99
N ASN A 28 -0.43 -6.34 14.02
CA ASN A 28 0.10 -5.30 14.87
C ASN A 28 -0.46 -3.91 14.50
N ALA A 29 -0.54 -3.59 13.21
CA ALA A 29 -1.16 -2.34 12.76
C ALA A 29 -2.65 -2.25 13.09
N VAL A 30 -3.38 -3.38 13.05
CA VAL A 30 -4.77 -3.47 13.51
C VAL A 30 -4.87 -3.23 15.02
N ALA A 31 -4.02 -3.86 15.82
CA ALA A 31 -4.13 -3.80 17.27
C ALA A 31 -3.65 -2.47 17.86
N GLU A 32 -2.58 -1.89 17.32
CA GLU A 32 -1.81 -0.84 18.00
C GLU A 32 -1.84 0.52 17.29
N THR A 33 -2.41 0.61 16.06
CA THR A 33 -2.33 1.85 15.28
C THR A 33 -3.65 2.25 14.65
N THR A 34 -3.73 3.48 14.17
CA THR A 34 -4.83 4.00 13.34
C THR A 34 -4.59 3.81 11.83
N ALA A 35 -3.56 3.09 11.44
CA ALA A 35 -3.23 2.87 10.03
C ALA A 35 -4.17 1.86 9.35
N ILE A 36 -4.75 0.94 10.10
CA ILE A 36 -5.79 -0.01 9.65
C ILE A 36 -6.99 0.14 10.57
N TRP A 37 -8.17 0.29 9.99
CA TRP A 37 -9.39 0.57 10.75
C TRP A 37 -10.22 -0.68 11.07
N ASP A 38 -9.70 -1.86 10.75
CA ASP A 38 -10.30 -3.10 11.23
C ASP A 38 -10.21 -3.16 12.77
N SER A 39 -11.23 -3.69 13.40
CA SER A 39 -11.30 -3.84 14.87
C SER A 39 -10.69 -5.14 15.37
N GLU A 40 -10.63 -6.16 14.52
CA GLU A 40 -10.18 -7.50 14.87
C GLU A 40 -9.02 -7.95 13.98
N PRO A 41 -8.02 -8.64 14.53
CA PRO A 41 -6.97 -9.25 13.74
C PRO A 41 -7.53 -10.37 12.86
N VAL A 42 -6.86 -10.62 11.74
CA VAL A 42 -7.21 -11.70 10.81
C VAL A 42 -6.32 -12.92 11.05
N ASP A 43 -6.74 -14.09 10.57
CA ASP A 43 -5.96 -15.31 10.62
C ASP A 43 -5.04 -15.50 9.39
N LEU A 44 -4.24 -16.57 9.43
CA LEU A 44 -3.31 -16.87 8.34
C LEU A 44 -4.04 -17.22 7.04
N ASP A 45 -5.18 -17.92 7.12
CA ASP A 45 -5.94 -18.32 5.94
C ASP A 45 -6.53 -17.09 5.23
N ASP A 46 -7.00 -16.08 5.97
CA ASP A 46 -7.40 -14.81 5.42
C ASP A 46 -6.26 -14.12 4.69
N ARG A 47 -5.09 -14.01 5.33
CA ARG A 47 -3.93 -13.34 4.75
C ARG A 47 -3.37 -14.07 3.52
N LEU A 48 -3.42 -15.41 3.51
CA LEU A 48 -3.07 -16.23 2.34
C LEU A 48 -4.04 -15.99 1.18
N ARG A 49 -5.35 -15.95 1.44
CA ARG A 49 -6.35 -15.60 0.41
C ARG A 49 -6.08 -14.22 -0.16
N TRP A 50 -5.90 -13.20 0.70
CA TRP A 50 -5.57 -11.84 0.29
C TRP A 50 -4.35 -11.79 -0.62
N TRP A 51 -3.26 -12.49 -0.27
CA TRP A 51 -2.04 -12.52 -1.07
C TRP A 51 -2.26 -13.19 -2.42
N ARG A 52 -2.92 -14.36 -2.44
CA ARG A 52 -3.23 -15.10 -3.66
C ARG A 52 -4.11 -14.30 -4.61
N ASP A 53 -5.14 -13.62 -4.10
CA ASP A 53 -6.06 -12.79 -4.88
C ASP A 53 -5.33 -11.59 -5.50
N ARG A 54 -4.40 -10.95 -4.77
CA ARG A 54 -3.56 -9.88 -5.30
C ARG A 54 -2.71 -10.37 -6.47
N VAL A 55 -1.98 -11.46 -6.28
CA VAL A 55 -1.09 -12.04 -7.28
C VAL A 55 -1.88 -12.52 -8.49
N ALA A 56 -2.99 -13.22 -8.30
CA ALA A 56 -3.85 -13.70 -9.38
C ALA A 56 -4.46 -12.55 -10.20
N SER A 57 -4.75 -11.42 -9.56
CA SER A 57 -5.24 -10.22 -10.24
C SER A 57 -4.13 -9.39 -10.92
N GLY A 58 -2.87 -9.82 -10.80
CA GLY A 58 -1.71 -9.11 -11.36
C GLY A 58 -1.34 -7.84 -10.60
N TYR A 59 -1.72 -7.73 -9.33
CA TYR A 59 -1.30 -6.65 -8.45
C TYR A 59 -0.04 -7.05 -7.67
N PRO A 60 0.94 -6.16 -7.53
CA PRO A 60 2.16 -6.47 -6.79
C PRO A 60 1.88 -6.57 -5.28
N VAL A 61 2.54 -7.51 -4.64
CA VAL A 61 2.75 -7.52 -3.20
C VAL A 61 4.25 -7.48 -2.98
N LEU A 62 4.76 -6.39 -2.43
CA LEU A 62 6.19 -6.16 -2.22
C LEU A 62 6.52 -6.32 -0.74
N VAL A 63 7.71 -6.83 -0.46
CA VAL A 63 8.29 -6.86 0.89
C VAL A 63 9.61 -6.12 0.93
N ALA A 64 9.87 -5.49 2.06
CA ALA A 64 11.16 -4.89 2.38
C ALA A 64 11.89 -5.79 3.40
N GLU A 65 13.13 -6.16 3.08
CA GLU A 65 14.02 -6.87 3.99
C GLU A 65 15.12 -5.93 4.49
N ILE A 66 15.38 -5.96 5.78
CA ILE A 66 16.51 -5.26 6.42
C ILE A 66 17.21 -6.27 7.33
N ASP A 67 18.51 -6.44 7.13
CA ASP A 67 19.36 -7.35 7.91
C ASP A 67 18.80 -8.81 7.92
N GLY A 68 18.18 -9.23 6.81
CA GLY A 68 17.60 -10.59 6.67
C GLY A 68 16.21 -10.77 7.27
N GLU A 69 15.64 -9.74 7.88
CA GLU A 69 14.28 -9.78 8.45
C GLU A 69 13.31 -8.97 7.58
N LEU A 70 12.04 -9.42 7.53
CA LEU A 70 10.97 -8.69 6.86
C LEU A 70 10.58 -7.46 7.68
N ALA A 71 10.88 -6.29 7.13
CA ALA A 71 10.70 -5.00 7.78
C ALA A 71 9.36 -4.33 7.47
N GLY A 72 8.75 -4.67 6.34
CA GLY A 72 7.50 -4.07 5.91
C GLY A 72 6.99 -4.67 4.60
N TYR A 73 5.79 -4.29 4.21
CA TYR A 73 5.20 -4.68 2.94
C TYR A 73 4.39 -3.55 2.32
N ALA A 74 4.18 -3.64 1.02
CA ALA A 74 3.33 -2.72 0.26
C ALA A 74 2.58 -3.45 -0.85
N SER A 75 1.41 -2.96 -1.20
CA SER A 75 0.61 -3.45 -2.32
C SER A 75 -0.29 -2.34 -2.82
N TYR A 76 -0.91 -2.55 -3.97
CA TYR A 76 -2.10 -1.82 -4.39
C TYR A 76 -3.14 -2.77 -4.99
N ALA A 77 -4.39 -2.33 -5.04
CA ALA A 77 -5.45 -2.99 -5.78
C ALA A 77 -6.47 -1.98 -6.28
N GLN A 78 -7.40 -2.43 -7.13
CA GLN A 78 -8.48 -1.60 -7.60
C GLN A 78 -9.21 -0.91 -6.45
N TRP A 79 -9.36 0.41 -6.55
CA TRP A 79 -9.93 1.23 -5.46
C TRP A 79 -11.39 0.91 -5.17
N ARG A 80 -12.21 0.66 -6.19
CA ARG A 80 -13.63 0.33 -6.06
C ARG A 80 -14.00 -0.81 -7.01
N PRO A 81 -14.96 -1.68 -6.67
CA PRO A 81 -15.22 -2.90 -7.45
C PRO A 81 -15.88 -2.68 -8.82
N LYS A 82 -16.39 -1.47 -9.10
CA LYS A 82 -17.04 -1.19 -10.41
C LYS A 82 -16.00 -1.05 -11.53
N SER A 83 -16.30 -1.55 -12.72
CA SER A 83 -15.39 -1.57 -13.87
C SER A 83 -14.84 -0.21 -14.32
N GLY A 84 -15.56 0.87 -14.09
CA GLY A 84 -15.08 2.23 -14.34
C GLY A 84 -13.84 2.61 -13.52
N TYR A 85 -13.56 1.92 -12.41
CA TYR A 85 -12.38 2.14 -11.58
C TYR A 85 -11.19 1.22 -11.92
N ARG A 86 -11.24 0.43 -13.01
CA ARG A 86 -10.19 -0.55 -13.35
C ARG A 86 -8.78 0.01 -13.50
N HIS A 87 -8.66 1.33 -13.74
CA HIS A 87 -7.39 2.05 -13.85
C HIS A 87 -7.06 2.90 -12.63
N CYS A 88 -7.87 2.82 -11.58
CA CYS A 88 -7.67 3.51 -10.32
C CYS A 88 -7.39 2.47 -9.23
N VAL A 89 -6.26 2.61 -8.55
CA VAL A 89 -5.85 1.71 -7.48
C VAL A 89 -5.69 2.47 -6.17
N GLU A 90 -5.85 1.77 -5.06
CA GLU A 90 -5.48 2.25 -3.73
C GLU A 90 -4.24 1.50 -3.25
N ASN A 91 -3.23 2.26 -2.82
CA ASN A 91 -2.02 1.69 -2.25
C ASN A 91 -2.11 1.53 -0.74
N SER A 92 -1.33 0.59 -0.22
CA SER A 92 -1.09 0.42 1.20
C SER A 92 0.38 0.12 1.44
N VAL A 93 0.95 0.72 2.50
CA VAL A 93 2.36 0.55 2.91
C VAL A 93 2.41 0.45 4.43
N TYR A 94 2.98 -0.64 4.92
CA TYR A 94 3.12 -0.90 6.36
C TYR A 94 4.55 -1.30 6.68
N VAL A 95 5.09 -0.74 7.75
CA VAL A 95 6.44 -1.03 8.24
C VAL A 95 6.36 -1.38 9.72
N ALA A 96 6.97 -2.49 10.11
CA ALA A 96 7.04 -2.90 11.50
C ALA A 96 7.75 -1.82 12.34
N GLU A 97 7.27 -1.55 13.54
CA GLU A 97 7.70 -0.44 14.40
C GLU A 97 9.23 -0.39 14.57
N ARG A 98 9.85 -1.55 14.85
CA ARG A 98 11.32 -1.68 15.04
C ARG A 98 12.14 -1.32 13.80
N PHE A 99 11.52 -1.26 12.61
CA PHE A 99 12.18 -0.90 11.35
C PHE A 99 11.76 0.47 10.81
N GLN A 100 10.93 1.21 11.54
CA GLN A 100 10.56 2.56 11.16
C GLN A 100 11.78 3.48 11.10
N ARG A 101 11.68 4.55 10.29
CA ARG A 101 12.75 5.55 10.09
C ARG A 101 14.06 4.99 9.51
N ARG A 102 14.08 3.75 9.04
CA ARG A 102 15.20 3.10 8.33
C ARG A 102 15.03 3.10 6.81
N GLY A 103 14.09 3.87 6.26
CA GLY A 103 13.89 4.04 4.82
C GLY A 103 13.01 2.97 4.16
N ALA A 104 12.50 1.97 4.88
CA ALA A 104 11.68 0.87 4.31
C ALA A 104 10.43 1.37 3.58
N ALA A 105 9.65 2.28 4.18
CA ALA A 105 8.45 2.83 3.57
C ALA A 105 8.77 3.59 2.26
N THR A 106 9.84 4.37 2.25
CA THR A 106 10.30 5.09 1.05
C THR A 106 10.70 4.12 -0.05
N ALA A 107 11.48 3.09 0.27
CA ALA A 107 11.92 2.10 -0.71
C ALA A 107 10.75 1.28 -1.28
N LEU A 108 9.81 0.85 -0.40
CA LEU A 108 8.58 0.17 -0.81
C LEU A 108 7.75 1.04 -1.76
N LEU A 109 7.49 2.29 -1.38
CA LEU A 109 6.67 3.18 -2.21
C LEU A 109 7.36 3.55 -3.52
N THR A 110 8.69 3.72 -3.54
CA THR A 110 9.46 3.89 -4.77
C THR A 110 9.23 2.74 -5.75
N THR A 111 9.43 1.51 -5.29
CA THR A 111 9.24 0.32 -6.13
C THR A 111 7.78 0.14 -6.54
N LEU A 112 6.85 0.38 -5.61
CA LEU A 112 5.41 0.24 -5.88
C LEU A 112 4.94 1.21 -6.97
N MET A 113 5.39 2.47 -6.91
CA MET A 113 5.04 3.48 -7.94
C MET A 113 5.67 3.15 -9.29
N ALA A 114 6.93 2.69 -9.31
CA ALA A 114 7.55 2.23 -10.55
C ALA A 114 6.75 1.07 -11.19
N ARG A 115 6.36 0.07 -10.39
CA ARG A 115 5.50 -1.05 -10.86
C ARG A 115 4.15 -0.57 -11.39
N ALA A 116 3.54 0.44 -10.76
CA ALA A 116 2.28 1.02 -11.23
C ALA A 116 2.45 1.69 -12.60
N GLU A 117 3.52 2.48 -12.79
CA GLU A 117 3.86 3.13 -14.06
C GLU A 117 4.18 2.12 -15.15
N GLU A 118 5.06 1.15 -14.87
CA GLU A 118 5.48 0.10 -15.82
C GLU A 118 4.33 -0.81 -16.25
N SER A 119 3.33 -1.01 -15.41
CA SER A 119 2.18 -1.86 -15.71
C SER A 119 1.36 -1.38 -16.92
N GLY A 120 1.38 -0.09 -17.23
CA GLY A 120 0.53 0.54 -18.24
C GLY A 120 -0.98 0.42 -17.96
N ARG A 121 -1.38 -0.15 -16.81
CA ARG A 121 -2.77 -0.42 -16.43
C ARG A 121 -3.30 0.58 -15.41
N VAL A 122 -2.41 1.22 -14.64
CA VAL A 122 -2.76 2.16 -13.59
C VAL A 122 -2.64 3.59 -14.10
N HIS A 123 -3.72 4.33 -14.01
CA HIS A 123 -3.74 5.77 -14.32
C HIS A 123 -3.71 6.63 -13.05
N THR A 124 -4.40 6.19 -12.01
CA THR A 124 -4.52 6.95 -10.77
C THR A 124 -4.25 6.06 -9.57
N VAL A 125 -3.46 6.57 -8.64
CA VAL A 125 -3.22 5.93 -7.34
C VAL A 125 -3.82 6.78 -6.25
N ILE A 126 -4.65 6.16 -5.41
CA ILE A 126 -5.24 6.75 -4.21
C ILE A 126 -4.45 6.28 -2.98
N ALA A 127 -4.27 7.16 -2.03
CA ALA A 127 -3.86 6.82 -0.67
C ALA A 127 -4.93 7.31 0.31
N ALA A 128 -5.46 6.41 1.12
CA ALA A 128 -6.42 6.69 2.17
C ALA A 128 -5.68 6.66 3.51
N ILE A 129 -5.54 7.81 4.17
CA ILE A 129 -4.66 7.98 5.32
C ILE A 129 -5.44 8.61 6.47
N GLU A 130 -5.38 8.04 7.65
CA GLU A 130 -5.90 8.68 8.86
C GLU A 130 -5.24 10.05 9.03
N THR A 131 -6.05 11.10 9.23
CA THR A 131 -5.63 12.50 9.10
C THR A 131 -4.55 12.93 10.08
N SER A 132 -4.43 12.27 11.25
CA SER A 132 -3.36 12.55 12.21
C SER A 132 -2.02 11.92 11.84
N ASN A 133 -2.00 10.94 10.91
CA ASN A 133 -0.78 10.28 10.44
C ASN A 133 0.02 11.17 9.48
N LYS A 134 0.56 12.27 10.03
CA LYS A 134 1.33 13.26 9.25
C LYS A 134 2.55 12.64 8.58
N THR A 135 3.15 11.63 9.17
CA THR A 135 4.32 10.93 8.60
C THR A 135 3.95 10.27 7.26
N SER A 136 2.81 9.58 7.20
CA SER A 136 2.34 8.97 5.96
C SER A 136 1.93 10.02 4.92
N ILE A 137 1.25 11.09 5.33
CA ILE A 137 0.88 12.20 4.44
C ILE A 137 2.13 12.80 3.80
N LEU A 138 3.12 13.20 4.60
CA LEU A 138 4.38 13.78 4.13
C LEU A 138 5.18 12.80 3.24
N LEU A 139 5.13 11.50 3.53
CA LEU A 139 5.74 10.49 2.67
C LEU A 139 5.08 10.51 1.27
N HIS A 140 3.76 10.46 1.21
CA HIS A 140 3.03 10.44 -0.07
C HIS A 140 3.20 11.75 -0.85
N GLU A 141 3.26 12.91 -0.17
CA GLU A 141 3.57 14.19 -0.82
C GLU A 141 4.91 14.17 -1.57
N LYS A 142 5.96 13.57 -0.98
CA LYS A 142 7.27 13.37 -1.64
C LYS A 142 7.19 12.56 -2.92
N PHE A 143 6.18 11.70 -3.05
CA PHE A 143 5.90 10.91 -4.25
C PHE A 143 4.91 11.57 -5.20
N GLY A 144 4.60 12.85 -5.01
CA GLY A 144 3.73 13.61 -5.89
C GLY A 144 2.23 13.40 -5.67
N PHE A 145 1.85 12.77 -4.57
CA PHE A 145 0.45 12.74 -4.16
C PHE A 145 0.00 14.10 -3.64
N ARG A 146 -1.23 14.45 -3.92
CA ARG A 146 -1.87 15.68 -3.44
C ARG A 146 -3.13 15.32 -2.65
N ILE A 147 -3.44 16.09 -1.61
CA ILE A 147 -4.71 15.95 -0.89
C ILE A 147 -5.84 16.37 -1.84
N VAL A 148 -6.81 15.48 -2.02
CA VAL A 148 -7.98 15.69 -2.89
C VAL A 148 -9.30 15.69 -2.11
N GLY A 149 -9.27 15.31 -0.85
CA GLY A 149 -10.44 15.36 0.03
C GLY A 149 -10.12 15.02 1.47
N GLN A 150 -10.97 15.46 2.37
CA GLN A 150 -10.97 15.09 3.77
C GLN A 150 -12.39 14.73 4.19
N LEU A 151 -12.52 13.63 4.92
CA LEU A 151 -13.77 13.08 5.39
C LEU A 151 -13.72 13.06 6.92
N PRO A 152 -14.34 14.05 7.61
CA PRO A 152 -14.34 14.08 9.06
C PRO A 152 -15.24 12.96 9.62
N GLU A 153 -14.82 12.38 10.74
CA GLU A 153 -15.58 11.43 11.56
C GLU A 153 -16.14 10.21 10.78
N VAL A 154 -15.43 9.77 9.73
CA VAL A 154 -15.86 8.68 8.84
C VAL A 154 -15.48 7.30 9.36
N GLY A 155 -14.58 7.20 10.34
CA GLY A 155 -14.16 5.98 11.00
C GLY A 155 -14.27 6.07 12.51
N HIS A 156 -14.24 4.89 13.15
CA HIS A 156 -14.25 4.81 14.62
C HIS A 156 -13.29 3.71 15.08
N LYS A 157 -12.33 4.06 15.94
CA LYS A 157 -11.40 3.10 16.54
C LYS A 157 -10.86 3.62 17.86
N PHE A 158 -10.48 2.72 18.77
CA PHE A 158 -9.96 3.07 20.10
C PHE A 158 -10.85 4.05 20.89
N GLY A 159 -12.16 3.95 20.70
CA GLY A 159 -13.13 4.80 21.39
C GLY A 159 -13.26 6.23 20.84
N GLY A 160 -12.64 6.54 19.70
CA GLY A 160 -12.69 7.85 19.07
C GLY A 160 -13.11 7.84 17.60
N TRP A 161 -13.69 8.94 17.14
CA TRP A 161 -13.95 9.18 15.73
C TRP A 161 -12.64 9.54 15.02
N MET A 162 -12.50 9.12 13.77
CA MET A 162 -11.30 9.35 12.97
C MET A 162 -11.65 9.98 11.63
N ASP A 163 -10.80 10.91 11.24
CA ASP A 163 -10.89 11.62 9.97
C ASP A 163 -10.00 10.93 8.93
N LEU A 164 -10.49 10.86 7.70
CA LEU A 164 -9.76 10.32 6.56
C LEU A 164 -9.28 11.42 5.62
N THR A 165 -7.99 11.43 5.32
CA THR A 165 -7.40 12.21 4.24
C THR A 165 -7.25 11.33 3.01
N LEU A 166 -7.87 11.73 1.91
CA LEU A 166 -7.67 11.12 0.60
C LEU A 166 -6.60 11.89 -0.16
N MET A 167 -5.59 11.18 -0.60
CA MET A 167 -4.55 11.72 -1.48
C MET A 167 -4.56 10.99 -2.82
N GLN A 168 -4.16 11.68 -3.88
CA GLN A 168 -4.17 11.14 -5.23
C GLN A 168 -2.91 11.53 -5.98
N ARG A 169 -2.38 10.57 -6.75
CA ARG A 169 -1.37 10.79 -7.79
C ARG A 169 -1.88 10.24 -9.12
N THR A 170 -1.88 11.09 -10.17
CA THR A 170 -2.12 10.65 -11.54
C THR A 170 -0.78 10.29 -12.17
N LEU A 171 -0.69 9.11 -12.75
CA LEU A 171 0.51 8.62 -13.43
C LEU A 171 0.45 9.01 -14.91
N PRO A 172 1.62 9.22 -15.58
CA PRO A 172 1.68 9.26 -17.02
C PRO A 172 1.30 7.85 -17.51
N GLY A 173 0.07 7.68 -17.91
CA GLY A 173 -0.47 6.36 -18.18
C GLY A 173 -0.92 6.18 -19.61
N PRO A 174 -1.42 4.98 -19.97
CA PRO A 174 -1.96 4.75 -21.29
C PRO A 174 -2.98 5.84 -21.61
N ILE A 175 -2.95 6.29 -22.84
CA ILE A 175 -3.96 7.17 -23.43
C ILE A 175 -5.33 6.69 -22.93
N ALA A 176 -6.14 7.62 -22.43
CA ALA A 176 -7.49 7.33 -21.97
C ALA A 176 -8.12 6.25 -22.84
N PRO A 177 -8.75 5.22 -22.28
CA PRO A 177 -9.30 4.13 -23.06
C PRO A 177 -10.10 4.71 -24.21
N GLY A 178 -9.66 4.45 -25.43
CA GLY A 178 -10.34 4.95 -26.62
C GLY A 178 -11.82 4.62 -26.46
N VAL A 179 -12.67 5.57 -26.76
CA VAL A 179 -14.08 5.34 -26.96
C VAL A 179 -14.15 4.14 -27.89
N GLU A 180 -14.54 2.98 -27.39
CA GLU A 180 -14.83 1.82 -28.23
C GLU A 180 -15.87 2.33 -29.23
N SER A 181 -15.42 2.46 -30.48
CA SER A 181 -16.31 2.85 -31.56
C SER A 181 -17.40 1.77 -31.62
N SER A 182 -18.61 2.14 -31.22
CA SER A 182 -19.80 1.30 -31.37
C SER A 182 -19.93 0.97 -32.85
N GLN A 183 -19.65 -0.28 -33.19
CA GLN A 183 -20.16 -0.89 -34.43
C GLN A 183 -21.39 -1.70 -34.11
#